data_fb5793f808c7c7bb8b0497a351c7263e
#
_entry.id   fb5793f808c7c7bb8b0497a351c7263e
#
_cell.length_a   1.000
_cell.length_b   1.000
_cell.length_c   1.000
_cell.angle_alpha   90.00
_cell.angle_beta   90.00
_cell.angle_gamma   90.00
#
_symmetry.space_group_name_H-M   'P 1'
#
loop_
_entity.id
_entity.type
_entity.pdbx_description
1 polymer ?
#
loop_
_entity_poly.entity_id
_entity_poly.type
_entity_poly.pdbx_seq_one_letter_code
_entity_poly.pdbx_strand_id
1 'polypeptide(L)'
;MRMSDARPLPPIALDPEGVVFDMDGVLCDSEPLWAAARFAVAEAVGSSITEEDFHAFYGSNTAQWSAGMAKLFGHPDPAEIARLTVDHLLNAYKGGAIRPIASGVAALHRAAARGPVAVASGSPRVVIGTVLELLGLASVVREYVSCDEVAAGKPLPDVYLEACRRIGITPSRSLAVEDSLAGARAGKAAGMTVVLVPLDGAPSSAGAEKFADVILKSLDELPLAPRR
;
A
#
# COMPACT_ATOMS: atom_id res chain seq x y z
N MET A 1 -26.59 -5.01 -9.52
CA MET A 1 -25.86 -6.01 -10.38
C MET A 1 -25.36 -7.08 -9.43
N ARG A 2 -25.65 -8.33 -9.65
CA ARG A 2 -25.44 -9.41 -8.65
C ARG A 2 -23.95 -9.72 -8.51
N MET A 3 -23.46 -9.79 -7.26
CA MET A 3 -22.08 -10.21 -6.86
C MET A 3 -21.83 -11.72 -7.18
N SER A 4 -22.05 -12.18 -8.40
CA SER A 4 -21.92 -13.60 -8.73
C SER A 4 -20.84 -13.94 -9.75
N ASP A 5 -19.98 -13.01 -10.14
CA ASP A 5 -18.91 -13.23 -11.12
C ASP A 5 -17.50 -13.15 -10.51
N ALA A 6 -17.35 -13.62 -9.26
CA ALA A 6 -16.02 -13.98 -8.77
C ALA A 6 -15.53 -15.11 -9.69
N ARG A 7 -14.52 -14.82 -10.53
CA ARG A 7 -13.82 -15.87 -11.27
C ARG A 7 -13.39 -16.92 -10.23
N PRO A 8 -13.75 -18.20 -10.40
CA PRO A 8 -13.23 -19.22 -9.51
C PRO A 8 -11.72 -19.13 -9.56
N LEU A 9 -11.09 -19.09 -8.38
CA LEU A 9 -9.64 -19.19 -8.25
C LEU A 9 -9.17 -20.33 -9.15
N PRO A 10 -8.13 -20.13 -9.98
CA PRO A 10 -7.52 -21.26 -10.65
C PRO A 10 -7.13 -22.26 -9.55
N PRO A 11 -7.31 -23.58 -9.76
CA PRO A 11 -6.94 -24.59 -8.75
C PRO A 11 -5.42 -24.70 -8.54
N ILE A 12 -4.69 -23.68 -8.89
CA ILE A 12 -3.25 -23.59 -8.81
C ILE A 12 -2.95 -22.87 -7.50
N ALA A 13 -2.57 -23.64 -6.51
CA ALA A 13 -1.85 -23.09 -5.38
C ALA A 13 -0.67 -22.28 -5.93
N LEU A 14 -0.67 -20.97 -5.65
CA LEU A 14 0.35 -20.08 -6.17
C LEU A 14 1.71 -20.43 -5.53
N ASP A 15 2.69 -20.72 -6.37
CA ASP A 15 4.07 -20.99 -5.93
C ASP A 15 5.01 -19.88 -6.47
N PRO A 16 4.91 -18.65 -5.92
CA PRO A 16 5.68 -17.53 -6.39
C PRO A 16 7.14 -17.61 -5.92
N GLU A 17 8.04 -16.99 -6.68
CA GLU A 17 9.44 -16.76 -6.24
C GLU A 17 9.49 -15.86 -5.00
N GLY A 18 8.56 -14.91 -4.88
CA GLY A 18 8.40 -14.04 -3.74
C GLY A 18 7.11 -13.24 -3.81
N VAL A 19 6.86 -12.46 -2.78
CA VAL A 19 5.64 -11.65 -2.66
C VAL A 19 5.99 -10.23 -2.28
N VAL A 20 5.40 -9.27 -2.99
CA VAL A 20 5.49 -7.84 -2.66
C VAL A 20 4.12 -7.39 -2.17
N PHE A 21 4.06 -6.93 -0.93
CA PHE A 21 2.85 -6.41 -0.30
C PHE A 21 2.80 -4.89 -0.42
N ASP A 22 1.63 -4.34 -0.68
CA ASP A 22 1.36 -2.97 -0.26
C ASP A 22 1.29 -2.90 1.27
N MET A 23 1.31 -1.68 1.80
CA MET A 23 1.27 -1.45 3.25
C MET A 23 -0.10 -0.93 3.70
N ASP A 24 -0.50 0.20 3.14
CA ASP A 24 -1.71 0.92 3.53
C ASP A 24 -2.95 0.18 2.99
N GLY A 25 -3.88 -0.21 3.85
CA GLY A 25 -5.03 -1.03 3.46
C GLY A 25 -4.76 -2.53 3.28
N VAL A 26 -3.48 -2.96 3.40
CA VAL A 26 -3.06 -4.38 3.31
C VAL A 26 -2.48 -4.89 4.62
N LEU A 27 -1.53 -4.18 5.21
CA LEU A 27 -0.87 -4.54 6.47
C LEU A 27 -1.43 -3.75 7.66
N CYS A 28 -1.87 -2.52 7.42
CA CYS A 28 -2.50 -1.67 8.43
C CYS A 28 -3.64 -0.82 7.82
N ASP A 29 -4.65 -0.56 8.64
CA ASP A 29 -5.71 0.41 8.37
C ASP A 29 -5.21 1.80 8.75
N SER A 30 -4.58 2.49 7.79
CA SER A 30 -3.92 3.77 7.99
C SER A 30 -4.74 4.99 7.51
N GLU A 31 -5.76 4.78 6.66
CA GLU A 31 -6.56 5.88 6.08
C GLU A 31 -7.12 6.86 7.13
N PRO A 32 -7.71 6.41 8.25
CA PRO A 32 -8.22 7.34 9.26
C PRO A 32 -7.11 8.23 9.86
N LEU A 33 -5.88 7.72 9.96
CA LEU A 33 -4.75 8.46 10.51
C LEU A 33 -4.17 9.44 9.49
N TRP A 34 -4.13 9.06 8.21
CA TRP A 34 -3.80 9.97 7.12
C TRP A 34 -4.81 11.12 7.02
N ALA A 35 -6.11 10.83 7.12
CA ALA A 35 -7.16 11.84 7.13
C ALA A 35 -6.99 12.79 8.32
N ALA A 36 -6.81 12.26 9.53
CA ALA A 36 -6.60 13.07 10.73
C ALA A 36 -5.36 13.97 10.62
N ALA A 37 -4.25 13.45 10.08
CA ALA A 37 -3.04 14.24 9.86
C ALA A 37 -3.26 15.39 8.87
N ARG A 38 -3.99 15.15 7.78
CA ARG A 38 -4.32 16.17 6.77
C ARG A 38 -5.23 17.25 7.34
N PHE A 39 -6.26 16.88 8.13
CA PHE A 39 -7.13 17.86 8.82
C PHE A 39 -6.34 18.69 9.82
N ALA A 40 -5.49 18.09 10.63
CA ALA A 40 -4.67 18.81 11.61
C ALA A 40 -3.71 19.80 10.94
N VAL A 41 -3.11 19.42 9.82
CA VAL A 41 -2.23 20.33 9.06
C VAL A 41 -3.02 21.47 8.43
N ALA A 42 -4.20 21.20 7.85
CA ALA A 42 -5.06 22.25 7.32
C ALA A 42 -5.42 23.30 8.40
N GLU A 43 -5.83 22.84 9.59
CA GLU A 43 -6.11 23.71 10.72
C GLU A 43 -4.86 24.51 11.15
N ALA A 44 -3.71 23.86 11.26
CA ALA A 44 -2.45 24.51 11.68
C ALA A 44 -1.99 25.61 10.73
N VAL A 45 -2.30 25.51 9.43
CA VAL A 45 -1.98 26.54 8.42
C VAL A 45 -3.14 27.52 8.17
N GLY A 46 -4.20 27.46 8.98
CA GLY A 46 -5.36 28.35 8.87
C GLY A 46 -6.24 28.10 7.64
N SER A 47 -6.26 26.86 7.14
CA SER A 47 -7.03 26.44 5.97
C SER A 47 -8.05 25.36 6.33
N SER A 48 -8.76 24.85 5.34
CA SER A 48 -9.71 23.75 5.47
C SER A 48 -9.59 22.80 4.30
N ILE A 49 -9.94 21.54 4.52
CA ILE A 49 -9.92 20.48 3.52
C ILE A 49 -11.11 19.55 3.80
N THR A 50 -11.65 18.90 2.80
CA THR A 50 -12.73 17.93 2.90
C THR A 50 -12.20 16.53 2.62
N GLU A 51 -12.97 15.49 2.99
CA GLU A 51 -12.62 14.11 2.66
C GLU A 51 -12.56 13.86 1.14
N GLU A 52 -13.41 14.55 0.37
CA GLU A 52 -13.42 14.43 -1.10
C GLU A 52 -12.10 14.92 -1.72
N ASP A 53 -11.48 15.94 -1.13
CA ASP A 53 -10.18 16.45 -1.59
C ASP A 53 -9.06 15.41 -1.43
N PHE A 54 -9.20 14.46 -0.50
CA PHE A 54 -8.19 13.42 -0.27
C PHE A 54 -8.11 12.41 -1.40
N HIS A 55 -9.21 12.16 -2.12
CA HIS A 55 -9.26 11.18 -3.20
C HIS A 55 -8.24 11.47 -4.31
N ALA A 56 -7.92 12.75 -4.52
CA ALA A 56 -6.92 13.16 -5.50
C ALA A 56 -5.47 12.74 -5.13
N PHE A 57 -5.24 12.32 -3.87
CA PHE A 57 -3.92 12.02 -3.34
C PHE A 57 -3.64 10.52 -3.16
N TYR A 58 -4.66 9.67 -3.34
CA TYR A 58 -4.48 8.22 -3.20
C TYR A 58 -3.46 7.66 -4.21
N GLY A 59 -2.49 6.91 -3.70
CA GLY A 59 -1.45 6.27 -4.50
C GLY A 59 -0.35 7.20 -5.00
N SER A 60 -0.44 8.52 -4.76
CA SER A 60 0.59 9.48 -5.16
C SER A 60 1.79 9.44 -4.21
N ASN A 61 2.97 9.83 -4.71
CA ASN A 61 4.17 10.01 -3.89
C ASN A 61 4.12 11.30 -3.07
N THR A 62 5.06 11.46 -2.15
CA THR A 62 5.09 12.60 -1.22
C THR A 62 5.13 13.94 -1.93
N ALA A 63 5.93 14.08 -2.98
CA ALA A 63 6.03 15.33 -3.74
C ALA A 63 4.69 15.72 -4.40
N GLN A 64 3.96 14.73 -4.93
CA GLN A 64 2.68 14.97 -5.60
C GLN A 64 1.58 15.38 -4.61
N TRP A 65 1.35 14.60 -3.53
CA TRP A 65 0.29 14.93 -2.60
C TRP A 65 0.59 16.19 -1.79
N SER A 66 1.84 16.44 -1.41
CA SER A 66 2.19 17.66 -0.67
C SER A 66 2.05 18.92 -1.51
N ALA A 67 2.42 18.85 -2.80
CA ALA A 67 2.20 19.96 -3.73
C ALA A 67 0.69 20.23 -3.93
N GLY A 68 -0.13 19.17 -4.04
CA GLY A 68 -1.59 19.29 -4.13
C GLY A 68 -2.19 19.94 -2.88
N MET A 69 -1.82 19.47 -1.70
CA MET A 69 -2.27 20.03 -0.43
C MET A 69 -1.81 21.50 -0.25
N ALA A 70 -0.54 21.79 -0.52
CA ALA A 70 -0.01 23.15 -0.44
C ALA A 70 -0.81 24.12 -1.34
N LYS A 71 -1.15 23.67 -2.56
CA LYS A 71 -2.01 24.43 -3.46
C LYS A 71 -3.41 24.66 -2.90
N LEU A 72 -4.03 23.62 -2.35
CA LEU A 72 -5.37 23.73 -1.71
C LEU A 72 -5.35 24.69 -0.52
N PHE A 73 -4.30 24.66 0.29
CA PHE A 73 -4.15 25.50 1.47
C PHE A 73 -3.66 26.92 1.15
N GLY A 74 -3.26 27.20 -0.09
CA GLY A 74 -2.58 28.45 -0.43
C GLY A 74 -1.22 28.61 0.27
N HIS A 75 -0.60 27.49 0.66
CA HIS A 75 0.68 27.49 1.36
C HIS A 75 1.85 27.49 0.37
N PRO A 76 2.90 28.33 0.55
CA PRO A 76 3.97 28.47 -0.42
C PRO A 76 4.97 27.30 -0.45
N ASP A 77 5.02 26.50 0.61
CA ASP A 77 6.02 25.44 0.78
C ASP A 77 5.40 24.04 0.90
N PRO A 78 5.40 23.24 -0.19
CA PRO A 78 4.96 21.85 -0.15
C PRO A 78 5.79 20.96 0.78
N ALA A 79 7.09 21.24 0.95
CA ALA A 79 7.95 20.43 1.81
C ALA A 79 7.56 20.57 3.28
N GLU A 80 7.17 21.78 3.70
CA GLU A 80 6.64 22.02 5.04
C GLU A 80 5.31 21.28 5.27
N ILE A 81 4.41 21.28 4.31
CA ILE A 81 3.16 20.51 4.36
C ILE A 81 3.45 19.02 4.49
N ALA A 82 4.41 18.50 3.72
CA ALA A 82 4.82 17.09 3.82
C ALA A 82 5.37 16.78 5.22
N ARG A 83 6.28 17.60 5.72
CA ARG A 83 6.91 17.43 7.05
C ARG A 83 5.84 17.42 8.14
N LEU A 84 4.97 18.40 8.19
CA LEU A 84 3.91 18.50 9.21
C LEU A 84 2.99 17.29 9.18
N THR A 85 2.58 16.85 7.98
CA THR A 85 1.68 15.68 7.82
C THR A 85 2.36 14.40 8.29
N VAL A 86 3.61 14.17 7.89
CA VAL A 86 4.38 12.98 8.28
C VAL A 86 4.66 13.00 9.79
N ASP A 87 5.04 14.13 10.36
CA ASP A 87 5.29 14.27 11.81
C ASP A 87 4.02 13.94 12.61
N HIS A 88 2.86 14.45 12.18
CA HIS A 88 1.58 14.15 12.82
C HIS A 88 1.25 12.64 12.77
N LEU A 89 1.41 12.03 11.61
CA LEU A 89 1.17 10.61 11.39
C LEU A 89 2.11 9.74 12.26
N LEU A 90 3.41 10.03 12.26
CA LEU A 90 4.39 9.29 13.05
C LEU A 90 4.14 9.42 14.57
N ASN A 91 3.71 10.60 15.03
CA ASN A 91 3.33 10.79 16.44
C ASN A 91 2.10 9.95 16.80
N ALA A 92 1.09 9.89 15.92
CA ALA A 92 -0.08 9.04 16.12
C ALA A 92 0.31 7.54 16.18
N TYR A 93 1.16 7.07 15.28
CA TYR A 93 1.65 5.70 15.26
C TYR A 93 2.42 5.34 16.53
N LYS A 94 3.38 6.17 16.95
CA LYS A 94 4.16 5.99 18.17
C LYS A 94 3.29 6.08 19.43
N GLY A 95 2.19 6.82 19.36
CA GLY A 95 1.15 6.89 20.39
C GLY A 95 0.23 5.65 20.47
N GLY A 96 0.45 4.63 19.63
CA GLY A 96 -0.32 3.38 19.63
C GLY A 96 -1.61 3.42 18.79
N ALA A 97 -1.77 4.41 17.92
CA ALA A 97 -2.97 4.52 17.08
C ALA A 97 -2.95 3.59 15.86
N ILE A 98 -1.82 2.91 15.56
CA ILE A 98 -1.72 1.99 14.42
C ILE A 98 -2.71 0.81 14.58
N ARG A 99 -3.40 0.50 13.51
CA ARG A 99 -4.37 -0.60 13.45
C ARG A 99 -3.88 -1.67 12.47
N PRO A 100 -3.32 -2.80 12.96
CA PRO A 100 -2.89 -3.88 12.08
C PRO A 100 -4.09 -4.55 11.41
N ILE A 101 -3.95 -4.89 10.13
CA ILE A 101 -4.85 -5.81 9.44
C ILE A 101 -4.33 -7.22 9.69
N ALA A 102 -4.95 -7.92 10.64
CA ALA A 102 -4.45 -9.20 11.14
C ALA A 102 -4.25 -10.25 10.04
N SER A 103 -5.19 -10.33 9.07
CA SER A 103 -5.08 -11.24 7.92
C SER A 103 -3.89 -10.90 7.01
N GLY A 104 -3.60 -9.60 6.82
CA GLY A 104 -2.45 -9.12 6.06
C GLY A 104 -1.12 -9.48 6.71
N VAL A 105 -0.99 -9.17 8.00
CA VAL A 105 0.21 -9.51 8.79
C VAL A 105 0.44 -11.03 8.79
N ALA A 106 -0.61 -11.83 9.00
CA ALA A 106 -0.51 -13.29 8.97
C ALA A 106 -0.14 -13.82 7.58
N ALA A 107 -0.70 -13.23 6.51
CA ALA A 107 -0.35 -13.59 5.13
C ALA A 107 1.11 -13.28 4.80
N LEU A 108 1.64 -12.14 5.26
CA LEU A 108 3.04 -11.79 5.09
C LEU A 108 3.95 -12.82 5.77
N HIS A 109 3.66 -13.22 7.00
CA HIS A 109 4.42 -14.28 7.69
C HIS A 109 4.36 -15.61 6.93
N ARG A 110 3.18 -16.02 6.42
CA ARG A 110 3.05 -17.24 5.61
C ARG A 110 3.87 -17.14 4.31
N ALA A 111 3.87 -15.99 3.65
CA ALA A 111 4.68 -15.76 2.46
C ALA A 111 6.18 -15.79 2.77
N ALA A 112 6.62 -15.13 3.84
CA ALA A 112 8.02 -15.09 4.27
C ALA A 112 8.58 -16.48 4.63
N ALA A 113 7.75 -17.37 5.16
CA ALA A 113 8.13 -18.76 5.40
C ALA A 113 8.43 -19.55 4.11
N ARG A 114 8.10 -19.01 2.93
CA ARG A 114 8.22 -19.68 1.64
C ARG A 114 9.28 -19.07 0.74
N GLY A 115 9.45 -17.76 0.81
CA GLY A 115 10.40 -17.03 -0.03
C GLY A 115 10.56 -15.58 0.43
N PRO A 116 11.36 -14.79 -0.28
CA PRO A 116 11.58 -13.41 0.06
C PRO A 116 10.27 -12.59 -0.06
N VAL A 117 10.07 -11.70 0.91
CA VAL A 117 8.97 -10.74 0.90
C VAL A 117 9.50 -9.31 0.96
N ALA A 118 8.80 -8.41 0.26
CA ALA A 118 9.06 -6.98 0.30
C ALA A 118 7.76 -6.20 0.53
N VAL A 119 7.92 -4.92 0.88
CA VAL A 119 6.83 -3.96 0.93
C VAL A 119 7.07 -2.87 -0.12
N ALA A 120 6.03 -2.48 -0.87
CA ALA A 120 6.05 -1.41 -1.86
C ALA A 120 4.86 -0.47 -1.61
N SER A 121 5.10 0.74 -1.12
CA SER A 121 4.05 1.66 -0.68
C SER A 121 4.21 3.06 -1.26
N GLY A 122 3.10 3.80 -1.38
CA GLY A 122 3.07 5.23 -1.64
C GLY A 122 3.56 6.09 -0.48
N SER A 123 3.61 5.53 0.72
CA SER A 123 4.04 6.21 1.94
C SER A 123 5.54 6.55 1.93
N PRO A 124 5.95 7.64 2.60
CA PRO A 124 7.36 7.97 2.80
C PRO A 124 8.13 6.82 3.47
N ARG A 125 9.39 6.63 3.10
CA ARG A 125 10.23 5.54 3.63
C ARG A 125 10.26 5.47 5.16
N VAL A 126 10.31 6.63 5.83
CA VAL A 126 10.30 6.71 7.31
C VAL A 126 8.99 6.18 7.91
N VAL A 127 7.87 6.42 7.23
CA VAL A 127 6.55 5.90 7.64
C VAL A 127 6.51 4.40 7.50
N ILE A 128 6.94 3.86 6.35
CA ILE A 128 6.99 2.41 6.10
C ILE A 128 7.84 1.72 7.18
N GLY A 129 9.06 2.20 7.42
CA GLY A 129 9.96 1.64 8.43
C GLY A 129 9.34 1.62 9.82
N THR A 130 8.72 2.74 10.24
CA THR A 130 8.02 2.85 11.54
C THR A 130 6.87 1.85 11.65
N VAL A 131 6.05 1.72 10.60
CA VAL A 131 4.94 0.75 10.59
C VAL A 131 5.46 -0.68 10.72
N LEU A 132 6.49 -1.05 9.95
CA LEU A 132 7.07 -2.39 10.00
C LEU A 132 7.67 -2.71 11.37
N GLU A 133 8.31 -1.75 12.02
CA GLU A 133 8.82 -1.90 13.40
C GLU A 133 7.68 -2.13 14.40
N LEU A 134 6.66 -1.27 14.38
CA LEU A 134 5.52 -1.34 15.29
C LEU A 134 4.67 -2.61 15.10
N LEU A 135 4.59 -3.14 13.89
CA LEU A 135 3.91 -4.41 13.58
C LEU A 135 4.79 -5.65 13.83
N GLY A 136 6.06 -5.48 14.23
CA GLY A 136 7.01 -6.58 14.43
C GLY A 136 7.44 -7.26 13.12
N LEU A 137 7.32 -6.58 11.98
CA LEU A 137 7.62 -7.12 10.65
C LEU A 137 9.01 -6.76 10.14
N ALA A 138 9.74 -5.88 10.81
CA ALA A 138 11.04 -5.38 10.36
C ALA A 138 12.10 -6.48 10.15
N SER A 139 12.04 -7.58 10.91
CA SER A 139 12.95 -8.72 10.76
C SER A 139 12.47 -9.76 9.74
N VAL A 140 11.23 -9.64 9.27
CA VAL A 140 10.57 -10.58 8.36
C VAL A 140 10.62 -10.07 6.92
N VAL A 141 10.39 -8.77 6.74
CA VAL A 141 10.44 -8.08 5.44
C VAL A 141 11.90 -7.90 5.03
N ARG A 142 12.28 -8.46 3.87
CA ARG A 142 13.66 -8.41 3.39
C ARG A 142 14.05 -7.01 2.93
N GLU A 143 13.12 -6.31 2.27
CA GLU A 143 13.30 -4.94 1.79
C GLU A 143 11.95 -4.22 1.74
N TYR A 144 11.99 -2.90 1.80
CA TYR A 144 10.82 -2.06 1.53
C TYR A 144 11.20 -0.87 0.64
N VAL A 145 10.27 -0.47 -0.21
CA VAL A 145 10.45 0.59 -1.21
C VAL A 145 9.30 1.58 -1.10
N SER A 146 9.65 2.85 -0.98
CA SER A 146 8.72 3.98 -1.09
C SER A 146 8.59 4.42 -2.55
N CYS A 147 7.41 4.89 -2.94
CA CYS A 147 7.25 5.60 -4.21
C CYS A 147 8.13 6.87 -4.32
N ASP A 148 8.66 7.38 -3.21
CA ASP A 148 9.61 8.50 -3.21
C ASP A 148 11.02 8.10 -3.66
N GLU A 149 11.33 6.80 -3.73
CA GLU A 149 12.66 6.26 -4.12
C GLU A 149 12.75 5.90 -5.60
N VAL A 150 11.68 6.05 -6.35
CA VAL A 150 11.58 5.65 -7.76
C VAL A 150 11.19 6.82 -8.64
N ALA A 151 11.35 6.68 -9.95
CA ALA A 151 11.08 7.75 -10.91
C ALA A 151 9.59 8.12 -10.93
N ALA A 152 8.71 7.13 -10.80
CA ALA A 152 7.28 7.35 -10.76
C ALA A 152 6.58 6.40 -9.76
N GLY A 153 5.63 6.94 -9.00
CA GLY A 153 4.78 6.18 -8.09
C GLY A 153 3.64 5.43 -8.80
N LYS A 154 2.86 4.69 -8.02
CA LYS A 154 1.64 4.04 -8.51
C LYS A 154 0.71 5.06 -9.20
N PRO A 155 0.11 4.77 -10.36
CA PRO A 155 -0.12 3.45 -10.96
C PRO A 155 0.99 2.95 -11.90
N LEU A 156 2.18 3.60 -11.96
CA LEU A 156 3.31 3.13 -12.74
C LEU A 156 4.06 2.01 -12.01
N PRO A 157 4.76 1.11 -12.73
CA PRO A 157 5.26 -0.14 -12.18
C PRO A 157 6.52 -0.01 -11.32
N ASP A 158 7.14 1.17 -11.30
CA ASP A 158 8.51 1.39 -10.85
C ASP A 158 8.76 0.87 -9.43
N VAL A 159 7.84 1.13 -8.49
CA VAL A 159 7.99 0.72 -7.09
C VAL A 159 7.98 -0.81 -6.94
N TYR A 160 7.17 -1.52 -7.74
CA TYR A 160 7.12 -2.99 -7.73
C TYR A 160 8.35 -3.60 -8.40
N LEU A 161 8.78 -3.03 -9.54
CA LEU A 161 10.00 -3.46 -10.23
C LEU A 161 11.23 -3.29 -9.34
N GLU A 162 11.34 -2.16 -8.64
CA GLU A 162 12.43 -1.88 -7.71
C GLU A 162 12.38 -2.83 -6.49
N ALA A 163 11.20 -3.10 -5.93
CA ALA A 163 11.04 -4.07 -4.86
C ALA A 163 11.50 -5.47 -5.29
N CYS A 164 11.05 -5.94 -6.45
CA CYS A 164 11.48 -7.23 -7.01
C CYS A 164 13.00 -7.28 -7.20
N ARG A 165 13.60 -6.22 -7.75
CA ARG A 165 15.05 -6.11 -7.95
C ARG A 165 15.82 -6.21 -6.63
N ARG A 166 15.38 -5.50 -5.58
CA ARG A 166 16.07 -5.50 -4.28
C ARG A 166 16.04 -6.85 -3.59
N ILE A 167 14.96 -7.61 -3.73
CA ILE A 167 14.88 -8.93 -3.10
C ILE A 167 15.28 -10.09 -4.04
N GLY A 168 15.63 -9.77 -5.30
CA GLY A 168 16.19 -10.75 -6.26
C GLY A 168 15.14 -11.73 -6.81
N ILE A 169 13.92 -11.26 -7.11
CA ILE A 169 12.85 -12.06 -7.69
C ILE A 169 12.45 -11.57 -9.07
N THR A 170 11.85 -12.45 -9.87
CA THR A 170 11.35 -12.16 -11.21
C THR A 170 9.90 -11.67 -11.11
N PRO A 171 9.55 -10.44 -11.59
CA PRO A 171 8.19 -9.93 -11.49
C PRO A 171 7.12 -10.90 -12.01
N SER A 172 7.30 -11.47 -13.21
CA SER A 172 6.34 -12.39 -13.84
C SER A 172 6.15 -13.73 -13.11
N ARG A 173 6.96 -14.02 -12.11
CA ARG A 173 6.90 -15.21 -11.25
C ARG A 173 6.59 -14.88 -9.80
N SER A 174 6.10 -13.66 -9.55
CA SER A 174 5.90 -13.13 -8.19
C SER A 174 4.51 -12.53 -8.04
N LEU A 175 4.08 -12.34 -6.79
CA LEU A 175 2.78 -11.76 -6.46
C LEU A 175 2.94 -10.32 -6.00
N ALA A 176 2.00 -9.47 -6.43
CA ALA A 176 1.69 -8.18 -5.81
C ALA A 176 0.38 -8.32 -5.02
N VAL A 177 0.38 -7.96 -3.74
CA VAL A 177 -0.80 -7.97 -2.87
C VAL A 177 -1.23 -6.54 -2.63
N GLU A 178 -2.48 -6.22 -2.97
CA GLU A 178 -2.99 -4.85 -3.07
C GLU A 178 -4.46 -4.74 -2.63
N ASP A 179 -4.85 -3.52 -2.28
CA ASP A 179 -6.23 -3.12 -1.99
C ASP A 179 -6.79 -2.09 -2.97
N SER A 180 -5.92 -1.38 -3.69
CA SER A 180 -6.23 -0.16 -4.43
C SER A 180 -6.17 -0.31 -5.96
N LEU A 181 -6.91 0.57 -6.67
CA LEU A 181 -6.85 0.64 -8.14
C LEU A 181 -5.45 1.05 -8.64
N ALA A 182 -4.83 2.04 -8.00
CA ALA A 182 -3.52 2.53 -8.41
C ALA A 182 -2.45 1.44 -8.25
N GLY A 183 -2.48 0.72 -7.14
CA GLY A 183 -1.56 -0.38 -6.87
C GLY A 183 -1.82 -1.61 -7.73
N ALA A 184 -3.08 -2.00 -7.94
CA ALA A 184 -3.41 -3.11 -8.84
C ALA A 184 -2.91 -2.84 -10.27
N ARG A 185 -3.07 -1.61 -10.78
CA ARG A 185 -2.51 -1.20 -12.07
C ARG A 185 -0.98 -1.26 -12.09
N ALA A 186 -0.33 -0.80 -11.03
CA ALA A 186 1.13 -0.81 -10.92
C ALA A 186 1.69 -2.23 -10.90
N GLY A 187 1.13 -3.14 -10.09
CA GLY A 187 1.51 -4.54 -10.05
C GLY A 187 1.30 -5.23 -11.41
N LYS A 188 0.18 -4.96 -12.07
CA LYS A 188 -0.11 -5.51 -13.40
C LYS A 188 0.86 -4.98 -14.46
N ALA A 189 1.17 -3.69 -14.43
CA ALA A 189 2.14 -3.05 -15.34
C ALA A 189 3.57 -3.58 -15.10
N ALA A 190 3.92 -3.97 -13.87
CA ALA A 190 5.17 -4.63 -13.53
C ALA A 190 5.24 -6.08 -14.04
N GLY A 191 4.16 -6.63 -14.59
CA GLY A 191 4.06 -8.02 -15.07
C GLY A 191 3.87 -9.05 -13.95
N MET A 192 3.49 -8.62 -12.75
CA MET A 192 3.23 -9.48 -11.60
C MET A 192 1.83 -10.10 -11.65
N THR A 193 1.63 -11.20 -10.91
CA THR A 193 0.29 -11.69 -10.60
C THR A 193 -0.28 -10.84 -9.46
N VAL A 194 -1.41 -10.18 -9.72
CA VAL A 194 -2.04 -9.26 -8.75
C VAL A 194 -3.12 -9.98 -7.94
N VAL A 195 -2.93 -10.00 -6.64
CA VAL A 195 -3.92 -10.43 -5.64
C VAL A 195 -4.53 -9.18 -5.02
N LEU A 196 -5.82 -8.98 -5.23
CA LEU A 196 -6.56 -7.83 -4.71
C LEU A 196 -7.40 -8.25 -3.52
N VAL A 197 -7.31 -7.48 -2.44
CA VAL A 197 -8.21 -7.56 -1.27
C VAL A 197 -8.79 -6.17 -1.06
N PRO A 198 -9.89 -5.83 -1.74
CA PRO A 198 -10.47 -4.50 -1.62
C PRO A 198 -11.02 -4.28 -0.22
N LEU A 199 -10.73 -3.14 0.38
CA LEU A 199 -11.39 -2.70 1.59
C LEU A 199 -12.84 -2.32 1.24
N ASP A 200 -13.80 -2.87 2.00
CA ASP A 200 -15.22 -2.61 1.78
C ASP A 200 -15.55 -1.12 1.86
N GLY A 201 -16.09 -0.59 0.76
CA GLY A 201 -16.47 0.81 0.65
C GLY A 201 -15.33 1.81 0.45
N ALA A 202 -14.07 1.37 0.34
CA ALA A 202 -12.95 2.28 0.09
C ALA A 202 -12.98 2.82 -1.35
N PRO A 203 -13.00 4.15 -1.54
CA PRO A 203 -13.00 4.75 -2.89
C PRO A 203 -11.75 4.38 -3.69
N SER A 204 -10.61 4.15 -3.02
CA SER A 204 -9.35 3.71 -3.62
C SER A 204 -9.43 2.37 -4.35
N SER A 205 -10.36 1.49 -3.94
CA SER A 205 -10.54 0.15 -4.53
C SER A 205 -11.43 0.13 -5.77
N ALA A 206 -12.16 1.20 -6.06
CA ALA A 206 -13.13 1.22 -7.15
C ALA A 206 -12.48 0.98 -8.52
N GLY A 207 -12.90 -0.10 -9.21
CA GLY A 207 -12.37 -0.48 -10.53
C GLY A 207 -11.07 -1.30 -10.50
N ALA A 208 -10.50 -1.58 -9.32
CA ALA A 208 -9.26 -2.34 -9.15
C ALA A 208 -9.41 -3.80 -9.64
N GLU A 209 -10.62 -4.35 -9.57
CA GLU A 209 -10.94 -5.71 -10.02
C GLU A 209 -10.60 -5.98 -11.49
N LYS A 210 -10.53 -4.93 -12.32
CA LYS A 210 -10.14 -5.03 -13.74
C LYS A 210 -8.67 -5.39 -13.95
N PHE A 211 -7.84 -5.14 -12.94
CA PHE A 211 -6.40 -5.36 -12.99
C PHE A 211 -5.94 -6.53 -12.10
N ALA A 212 -6.87 -7.12 -11.33
CA ALA A 212 -6.59 -8.24 -10.46
C ALA A 212 -6.65 -9.57 -11.25
N ASP A 213 -5.71 -10.47 -10.93
CA ASP A 213 -5.75 -11.87 -11.37
C ASP A 213 -6.51 -12.74 -10.37
N VAL A 214 -6.45 -12.35 -9.09
CA VAL A 214 -7.14 -13.00 -7.96
C VAL A 214 -7.79 -11.94 -7.10
N ILE A 215 -9.04 -12.14 -6.71
CA ILE A 215 -9.75 -11.28 -5.77
C ILE A 215 -10.13 -12.11 -4.56
N LEU A 216 -9.72 -11.67 -3.37
CA LEU A 216 -10.00 -12.34 -2.11
C LEU A 216 -10.85 -11.42 -1.22
N LYS A 217 -11.64 -12.02 -0.33
CA LYS A 217 -12.34 -11.28 0.73
C LYS A 217 -11.45 -11.03 1.94
N SER A 218 -10.48 -11.91 2.17
CA SER A 218 -9.50 -11.81 3.24
C SER A 218 -8.18 -12.42 2.78
N LEU A 219 -7.06 -11.87 3.27
CA LEU A 219 -5.74 -12.47 3.04
C LEU A 219 -5.53 -13.80 3.78
N ASP A 220 -6.45 -14.21 4.65
CA ASP A 220 -6.45 -15.56 5.20
C ASP A 220 -6.64 -16.61 4.09
N GLU A 221 -7.33 -16.24 3.02
CA GLU A 221 -7.60 -17.08 1.85
C GLU A 221 -6.45 -17.11 0.83
N LEU A 222 -5.33 -16.38 1.05
CA LEU A 222 -4.22 -16.31 0.11
C LEU A 222 -3.67 -17.73 -0.17
N PRO A 223 -3.83 -18.25 -1.42
CA PRO A 223 -3.60 -19.65 -1.75
C PRO A 223 -2.13 -19.92 -2.07
N LEU A 224 -1.27 -19.83 -1.08
CA LEU A 224 0.14 -20.20 -1.23
C LEU A 224 0.28 -21.72 -1.16
N ALA A 225 0.90 -22.35 -2.18
CA ALA A 225 1.12 -23.79 -2.22
C ALA A 225 1.91 -24.27 -0.99
N PRO A 226 1.68 -25.45 -0.40
CA PRO A 226 2.57 -26.01 0.63
C PRO A 226 3.99 -26.17 0.08
N ARG A 227 5.03 -25.88 0.87
CA ARG A 227 6.40 -26.25 0.47
C ARG A 227 6.49 -27.77 0.37
N ARG A 228 7.03 -28.26 -0.75
CA ARG A 228 7.39 -29.66 -0.89
C ARG A 228 8.68 -29.94 -0.11
#